data_185e10ede12d8859f0c239a9782f199f
#
_entry.id   185e10ede12d8859f0c239a9782f199f
#
_cell.length_a   1.000
_cell.length_b   1.000
_cell.length_c   1.000
_cell.angle_alpha   90.00
_cell.angle_beta   90.00
_cell.angle_gamma   90.00
#
_symmetry.space_group_name_H-M   'P 1'
#
loop_
_entity.id
_entity.type
_entity.pdbx_description
1 polymer ?
#
loop_
_entity_poly.entity_id
_entity_poly.type
_entity_poly.pdbx_seq_one_letter_code
_entity_poly.pdbx_strand_id
1 'polypeptide(L)'
;TTQLERPHFMRFAQKTAPTHIYAQRGVVTEDGKEAYLYDQVRVVREAYGDASELSLDTSFLHVIPDKDLAVTDKPVVISDAHTHITAVGLKLDSKNHLLKLLSRVKARYEPRRP
;
A
#
# COMPACT_ATOMS: atom_id res chain seq x y z
N THR A 1 12.61 -19.99 0.51
CA THR A 1 11.87 -18.78 0.98
C THR A 1 12.51 -18.23 2.25
N THR A 2 12.52 -16.93 2.39
CA THR A 2 13.01 -16.25 3.57
C THR A 2 11.85 -15.65 4.34
N GLN A 3 11.75 -16.00 5.62
CA GLN A 3 10.74 -15.42 6.50
C GLN A 3 11.30 -14.18 7.18
N LEU A 4 10.47 -13.13 7.29
CA LEU A 4 10.84 -11.86 7.89
C LEU A 4 9.90 -11.55 9.04
N GLU A 5 10.46 -11.01 10.13
CA GLU A 5 9.69 -10.46 11.25
C GLU A 5 9.71 -8.95 11.15
N ARG A 6 8.52 -8.34 11.22
CA ARG A 6 8.33 -6.89 11.19
C ARG A 6 9.09 -6.24 10.03
N PRO A 7 8.93 -6.75 8.78
CA PRO A 7 9.63 -6.16 7.65
C PRO A 7 9.22 -4.72 7.44
N HIS A 8 10.19 -3.91 7.00
CA HIS A 8 9.97 -2.54 6.61
C HIS A 8 10.69 -2.31 5.29
N PHE A 9 9.93 -2.02 4.26
CA PHE A 9 10.47 -1.70 2.95
C PHE A 9 10.26 -0.21 2.70
N MET A 10 11.25 0.43 2.10
CA MET A 10 11.14 1.83 1.72
C MET A 10 11.49 1.94 0.24
N ARG A 11 10.64 2.65 -0.49
CA ARG A 11 10.84 2.89 -1.91
C ARG A 11 10.97 4.37 -2.16
N PHE A 12 12.00 4.74 -2.92
CA PHE A 12 12.21 6.11 -3.36
C PHE A 12 11.86 6.24 -4.84
N ALA A 13 11.16 7.30 -5.19
CA ALA A 13 10.91 7.67 -6.57
C ALA A 13 11.47 9.08 -6.79
N GLN A 14 11.96 9.36 -8.01
CA GLN A 14 12.70 10.57 -8.29
C GLN A 14 11.91 11.87 -8.10
N LYS A 15 10.59 11.82 -8.20
CA LYS A 15 9.75 13.02 -8.15
C LYS A 15 8.59 12.90 -7.17
N THR A 16 8.65 11.95 -6.23
CA THR A 16 7.59 11.74 -5.26
C THR A 16 8.18 11.48 -3.89
N ALA A 17 7.34 11.56 -2.87
CA ALA A 17 7.75 11.24 -1.51
C ALA A 17 8.07 9.75 -1.36
N PRO A 18 8.92 9.37 -0.41
CA PRO A 18 9.18 7.97 -0.11
C PRO A 18 7.90 7.24 0.28
N THR A 19 7.82 5.98 -0.11
CA THR A 19 6.75 5.08 0.29
C THR A 19 7.33 4.01 1.20
N HIS A 20 6.71 3.81 2.36
CA HIS A 20 7.11 2.82 3.35
C HIS A 20 6.08 1.70 3.38
N ILE A 21 6.55 0.47 3.50
CA ILE A 21 5.68 -0.69 3.65
C ILE A 21 6.08 -1.42 4.94
N TYR A 22 5.11 -1.59 5.85
CA TYR A 22 5.30 -2.26 7.13
C TYR A 22 4.38 -3.47 7.21
N ALA A 23 4.82 -4.51 7.89
CA ALA A 23 3.99 -5.67 8.22
C ALA A 23 4.50 -6.32 9.51
N GLN A 24 3.71 -7.21 10.08
CA GLN A 24 4.17 -8.00 11.24
C GLN A 24 5.01 -9.19 10.81
N ARG A 25 4.68 -9.77 9.64
CA ARG A 25 5.41 -10.90 9.08
C ARG A 25 5.52 -10.75 7.59
N GLY A 26 6.55 -11.36 7.02
CA GLY A 26 6.71 -11.40 5.59
C GLY A 26 7.44 -12.64 5.14
N VAL A 27 7.22 -13.01 3.89
CA VAL A 27 7.92 -14.11 3.23
C VAL A 27 8.40 -13.60 1.87
N VAL A 28 9.68 -13.76 1.60
CA VAL A 28 10.27 -13.42 0.31
C VAL A 28 10.63 -14.71 -0.41
N THR A 29 10.28 -14.81 -1.69
CA THR A 29 10.59 -15.98 -2.50
C THR A 29 12.10 -16.14 -2.73
N GLU A 30 12.55 -17.35 -3.07
CA GLU A 30 13.98 -17.67 -3.21
C GLU A 30 14.69 -16.79 -4.24
N ASP A 31 13.98 -16.42 -5.30
CA ASP A 31 14.53 -15.54 -6.34
C ASP A 31 14.44 -14.05 -5.97
N GLY A 32 13.83 -13.71 -4.85
CA GLY A 32 13.68 -12.33 -4.41
C GLY A 32 12.68 -11.51 -5.21
N LYS A 33 11.92 -12.14 -6.10
CA LYS A 33 11.03 -11.43 -7.02
C LYS A 33 9.66 -11.11 -6.44
N GLU A 34 9.26 -11.82 -5.37
CA GLU A 34 7.95 -11.64 -4.77
C GLU A 34 8.05 -11.62 -3.26
N ALA A 35 7.22 -10.81 -2.65
CA ALA A 35 7.08 -10.75 -1.20
C ALA A 35 5.61 -10.88 -0.81
N TYR A 36 5.36 -11.67 0.21
CA TYR A 36 4.03 -11.83 0.81
C TYR A 36 4.07 -11.25 2.20
N LEU A 37 3.24 -10.25 2.46
CA LEU A 37 3.20 -9.56 3.74
C LEU A 37 1.91 -9.90 4.46
N TYR A 38 2.03 -10.19 5.75
CA TYR A 38 0.93 -10.67 6.59
C TYR A 38 0.79 -9.86 7.86
N ASP A 39 -0.44 -9.69 8.29
CA ASP A 39 -0.84 -9.11 9.57
C ASP A 39 -0.45 -7.64 9.71
N GLN A 40 -1.44 -6.81 9.83
CA GLN A 40 -1.27 -5.37 10.01
C GLN A 40 -0.31 -4.76 8.98
N VAL A 41 -0.57 -5.08 7.71
CA VAL A 41 0.22 -4.51 6.61
C VAL A 41 -0.18 -3.05 6.44
N ARG A 42 0.81 -2.16 6.44
CA ARG A 42 0.58 -0.73 6.27
C ARG A 42 1.51 -0.17 5.24
N VAL A 43 0.94 0.53 4.27
CA VAL A 43 1.69 1.26 3.25
C VAL A 43 1.48 2.74 3.51
N VAL A 44 2.56 3.49 3.64
CA VAL A 44 2.49 4.93 3.94
C VAL A 44 3.34 5.68 2.91
N ARG A 45 2.71 6.58 2.17
CA ARG A 45 3.41 7.54 1.33
C ARG A 45 3.49 8.86 2.09
N GLU A 46 4.69 9.35 2.32
CA GLU A 46 4.90 10.60 3.04
C GLU A 46 4.29 11.79 2.30
N ALA A 47 3.97 12.83 3.03
CA ALA A 47 3.47 14.06 2.43
C ALA A 47 4.50 14.65 1.47
N TYR A 48 4.02 15.21 0.35
CA TYR A 48 4.88 15.80 -0.66
C TYR A 48 4.17 16.99 -1.32
N GLY A 49 4.80 18.16 -1.27
CA GLY A 49 4.17 19.37 -1.79
C GLY A 49 2.81 19.63 -1.15
N ASP A 50 1.79 19.75 -1.97
CA ASP A 50 0.41 19.95 -1.50
C ASP A 50 -0.32 18.64 -1.19
N ALA A 51 0.30 17.49 -1.49
CA ALA A 51 -0.29 16.19 -1.21
C ALA A 51 -0.05 15.80 0.23
N SER A 52 -1.10 15.41 0.94
CA SER A 52 -1.01 14.92 2.31
C SER A 52 -0.48 13.50 2.34
N GLU A 53 -0.07 13.04 3.53
CA GLU A 53 0.31 11.66 3.74
C GLU A 53 -0.85 10.73 3.38
N LEU A 54 -0.54 9.66 2.65
CA LEU A 54 -1.50 8.66 2.24
C LEU A 54 -1.15 7.34 2.93
N SER A 55 -2.14 6.70 3.55
CA SER A 55 -1.94 5.40 4.18
C SER A 55 -2.92 4.37 3.64
N LEU A 56 -2.44 3.13 3.57
CA LEU A 56 -3.22 1.96 3.19
C LEU A 56 -3.02 0.89 4.26
N ASP A 57 -4.08 0.37 4.82
CA ASP A 57 -4.05 -0.70 5.81
C ASP A 57 -4.79 -1.93 5.29
N THR A 58 -4.18 -3.09 5.45
CA THR A 58 -4.77 -4.37 5.07
C THR A 58 -4.16 -5.50 5.91
N SER A 59 -4.72 -6.68 5.84
CA SER A 59 -4.21 -7.85 6.55
C SER A 59 -3.26 -8.70 5.72
N PHE A 60 -3.19 -8.47 4.41
CA PHE A 60 -2.34 -9.23 3.49
C PHE A 60 -2.01 -8.37 2.28
N LEU A 61 -0.76 -8.48 1.80
CA LEU A 61 -0.35 -7.80 0.58
C LEU A 61 0.69 -8.66 -0.15
N HIS A 62 0.47 -8.89 -1.43
CA HIS A 62 1.41 -9.55 -2.32
C HIS A 62 2.12 -8.50 -3.16
N VAL A 63 3.42 -8.38 -2.99
CA VAL A 63 4.24 -7.36 -3.65
C VAL A 63 5.16 -8.01 -4.68
N ILE A 64 5.16 -7.46 -5.89
CA ILE A 64 6.02 -7.91 -6.98
C ILE A 64 6.88 -6.72 -7.42
N PRO A 65 8.06 -6.50 -6.78
CA PRO A 65 8.85 -5.27 -7.00
C PRO A 65 9.25 -5.04 -8.46
N ASP A 66 9.65 -6.09 -9.18
CA ASP A 66 10.08 -5.95 -10.57
C ASP A 66 8.99 -5.42 -11.50
N LYS A 67 7.74 -5.64 -11.13
CA LYS A 67 6.58 -5.17 -11.89
C LYS A 67 5.96 -3.92 -11.29
N ASP A 68 6.52 -3.40 -10.20
CA ASP A 68 5.96 -2.29 -9.43
C ASP A 68 4.48 -2.52 -9.08
N LEU A 69 4.17 -3.74 -8.67
CA LEU A 69 2.81 -4.20 -8.48
C LEU A 69 2.60 -4.67 -7.04
N ALA A 70 1.46 -4.31 -6.46
CA ALA A 70 1.02 -4.81 -5.16
C ALA A 70 -0.46 -5.16 -5.25
N VAL A 71 -0.83 -6.34 -4.79
CA VAL A 71 -2.20 -6.82 -4.88
C VAL A 71 -2.65 -7.48 -3.58
N THR A 72 -3.94 -7.40 -3.31
CA THR A 72 -4.56 -8.15 -2.23
C THR A 72 -6.04 -8.41 -2.55
N ASP A 73 -6.57 -9.49 -2.00
CA ASP A 73 -8.00 -9.80 -2.08
C ASP A 73 -8.72 -9.54 -0.75
N LYS A 74 -7.99 -9.00 0.23
CA LYS A 74 -8.52 -8.75 1.58
C LYS A 74 -9.09 -7.33 1.68
N PRO A 75 -9.87 -7.04 2.74
CA PRO A 75 -10.34 -5.68 2.98
C PRO A 75 -9.18 -4.71 3.13
N VAL A 76 -9.35 -3.52 2.56
CA VAL A 76 -8.35 -2.45 2.61
C VAL A 76 -9.00 -1.17 3.12
N VAL A 77 -8.19 -0.35 3.81
CA VAL A 77 -8.59 0.99 4.25
C VAL A 77 -7.53 1.97 3.74
N ILE A 78 -7.96 2.93 2.93
CA ILE A 78 -7.08 3.95 2.38
C ILE A 78 -7.50 5.29 2.98
N SER A 79 -6.55 6.03 3.53
CA SER A 79 -6.83 7.30 4.20
C SER A 79 -5.80 8.34 3.85
N ASP A 80 -6.25 9.58 3.65
CA ASP A 80 -5.39 10.75 3.66
C ASP A 80 -6.04 11.81 4.58
N ALA A 81 -5.60 13.06 4.49
CA ALA A 81 -6.09 14.12 5.38
C ALA A 81 -7.60 14.38 5.26
N HIS A 82 -8.20 14.07 4.11
CA HIS A 82 -9.59 14.42 3.81
C HIS A 82 -10.44 13.24 3.35
N THR A 83 -9.83 12.14 3.00
CA THR A 83 -10.51 11.03 2.33
C THR A 83 -10.33 9.74 3.12
N HIS A 84 -11.40 8.98 3.22
CA HIS A 84 -11.39 7.66 3.83
C HIS A 84 -12.11 6.70 2.90
N ILE A 85 -11.39 5.70 2.38
CA ILE A 85 -11.91 4.74 1.42
C ILE A 85 -11.75 3.34 1.98
N THR A 86 -12.82 2.56 1.94
CA THR A 86 -12.76 1.13 2.25
C THR A 86 -13.16 0.33 1.02
N ALA A 87 -12.55 -0.82 0.86
CA ALA A 87 -12.86 -1.71 -0.26
C ALA A 87 -12.44 -3.14 0.10
N VAL A 88 -12.83 -4.09 -0.73
CA VAL A 88 -12.35 -5.47 -0.63
C VAL A 88 -11.59 -5.77 -1.91
N GLY A 89 -10.29 -5.97 -1.76
CA GLY A 89 -9.39 -6.20 -2.88
C GLY A 89 -8.83 -4.93 -3.48
N LEU A 90 -7.57 -4.99 -3.86
CA LEU A 90 -6.82 -3.84 -4.37
C LEU A 90 -5.77 -4.31 -5.35
N LYS A 91 -5.56 -3.54 -6.41
CA LYS A 91 -4.41 -3.68 -7.29
C LYS A 91 -3.75 -2.32 -7.43
N LEU A 92 -2.51 -2.21 -6.97
CA LEU A 92 -1.72 -0.99 -7.10
C LEU A 92 -0.61 -1.25 -8.11
N ASP A 93 -0.67 -0.54 -9.23
CA ASP A 93 0.30 -0.63 -10.31
C ASP A 93 1.02 0.71 -10.40
N SER A 94 2.18 0.80 -9.74
CA SER A 94 2.94 2.05 -9.68
C SER A 94 3.56 2.42 -11.02
N LYS A 95 3.91 1.43 -11.84
CA LYS A 95 4.50 1.67 -13.16
C LYS A 95 3.53 2.41 -14.07
N ASN A 96 2.25 2.05 -14.02
CA ASN A 96 1.22 2.67 -14.85
C ASN A 96 0.40 3.71 -14.08
N HIS A 97 0.79 4.05 -12.85
CA HIS A 97 0.09 5.00 -11.98
C HIS A 97 -1.38 4.64 -11.80
N LEU A 98 -1.66 3.34 -11.65
CA LEU A 98 -3.02 2.83 -11.57
C LEU A 98 -3.29 2.23 -10.20
N LEU A 99 -4.37 2.69 -9.57
CA LEU A 99 -4.92 2.09 -8.36
C LEU A 99 -6.31 1.58 -8.68
N LYS A 100 -6.52 0.27 -8.51
CA LYS A 100 -7.81 -0.35 -8.78
C LYS A 100 -8.36 -0.99 -7.51
N LEU A 101 -9.56 -0.63 -7.15
CA LEU A 101 -10.31 -1.23 -6.04
C LEU A 101 -11.29 -2.24 -6.63
N LEU A 102 -11.35 -3.45 -6.06
CA LEU A 102 -12.02 -4.55 -6.74
C LEU A 102 -13.51 -4.63 -6.43
N SER A 103 -13.91 -4.48 -5.16
CA SER A 103 -15.32 -4.58 -4.80
C SER A 103 -15.62 -3.84 -3.49
N ARG A 104 -16.92 -3.66 -3.21
CA ARG A 104 -17.43 -3.07 -1.97
C ARG A 104 -16.77 -1.74 -1.63
N VAL A 105 -16.56 -0.91 -2.64
CA VAL A 105 -15.89 0.38 -2.49
C VAL A 105 -16.84 1.36 -1.79
N LYS A 106 -16.37 1.94 -0.68
CA LYS A 106 -17.05 3.02 0.02
C LYS A 106 -16.06 4.14 0.25
N ALA A 107 -16.42 5.34 -0.11
CA ALA A 107 -15.56 6.49 0.04
C ALA A 107 -16.27 7.58 0.81
N ARG A 108 -15.54 8.20 1.76
CA ARG A 108 -16.01 9.37 2.50
C ARG A 108 -14.98 10.46 2.34
N TYR A 109 -15.44 11.63 1.96
CA TYR A 109 -14.62 12.80 1.79
C TYR A 109 -15.05 13.87 2.76
N GLU A 110 -14.11 14.37 3.56
CA GLU A 110 -14.36 15.47 4.48
C GLU A 110 -13.59 16.70 3.99
N PRO A 111 -14.30 17.70 3.44
CA PRO A 111 -13.62 18.88 2.96
C PRO A 111 -12.98 19.66 4.11
N ARG A 112 -11.86 20.30 3.79
CA ARG A 112 -11.16 21.12 4.76
C ARG A 112 -12.03 22.30 5.16
N ARG A 113 -12.26 22.47 6.45
CA ARG A 113 -13.00 23.63 6.94
C ARG A 113 -12.12 24.86 6.86
N PRO A 114 -12.69 25.99 6.38
CA PRO A 114 -11.95 27.25 6.34
C PRO A 114 -11.60 27.77 7.73
#